data_655c7e31c919712301c9c96afe81fe58
#
_entry.id   655c7e31c919712301c9c96afe81fe58
#
_cell.length_a   1.000
_cell.length_b   1.000
_cell.length_c   1.000
_cell.angle_alpha   90.00
_cell.angle_beta   90.00
_cell.angle_gamma   90.00
#
_symmetry.space_group_name_H-M   'P 1'
#
loop_
_entity.id
_entity.type
_entity.pdbx_description
1 polymer ?
#
loop_
_entity_poly.entity_id
_entity_poly.type
_entity_poly.pdbx_seq_one_letter_code
_entity_poly.pdbx_strand_id
1 'polypeptide(L)'
;MEQHRLCYISRNYYNLTSAGNKAKTDNEDTLMEMGAANLGLHRTVHDSKILAFFLDLAGIIRTCFLLRKGDVLFLQYPVKKYFSFLCDVARRKGAKTVSLIHDLGSFRRKKLSIQKEISRLSHSDYIIASNENMKSWLLAHGLEKPIGSLGLFDYRSLSFHEPQASSSDTTLNPTIVYAGALSMRKNSFLVELTKSLSAWSLTIVGNKEGLRGLEDNPHVTYRGFLPSEEFISHVDADFGLVWDGDSLDTCSGEYGNYLRLNSPHKVSFNLRAGLPVIVWKESAVAPIIKKYGCGIAVGSLKELDNILPRLSQEDYSDMQERARQMAMRLNQGYFLKEALRIATSSM
;
A
#
# COMPACT_ATOMS: atom_id res chain seq x y z
N MET A 1 13.97 30.15 6.40
CA MET A 1 13.95 28.79 6.96
C MET A 1 15.16 28.08 6.38
N GLU A 2 16.08 27.58 7.21
CA GLU A 2 17.17 26.75 6.72
C GLU A 2 16.58 25.51 6.07
N GLN A 3 16.90 25.28 4.83
CA GLN A 3 16.42 24.13 4.05
C GLN A 3 17.21 22.91 4.52
N HIS A 4 16.61 22.10 5.40
CA HIS A 4 17.22 20.85 5.85
C HIS A 4 17.42 19.90 4.66
N ARG A 5 18.62 19.31 4.55
CA ARG A 5 18.90 18.31 3.53
C ARG A 5 18.13 17.03 3.86
N LEU A 6 17.18 16.65 2.99
CA LEU A 6 16.47 15.38 3.09
C LEU A 6 17.38 14.25 2.60
N CYS A 7 17.47 13.17 3.35
CA CYS A 7 18.31 12.04 3.07
C CYS A 7 17.53 10.73 3.21
N TYR A 8 17.94 9.70 2.49
CA TYR A 8 17.37 8.36 2.61
C TYR A 8 18.45 7.28 2.44
N ILE A 9 18.08 6.02 2.66
CA ILE A 9 18.96 4.86 2.51
C ILE A 9 18.31 3.90 1.52
N SER A 10 18.91 3.75 0.35
CA SER A 10 18.57 2.68 -0.56
C SER A 10 19.28 1.37 -0.18
N ARG A 11 18.73 0.24 -0.62
CA ARG A 11 19.23 -1.08 -0.27
C ARG A 11 18.97 -2.13 -1.34
N ASN A 12 19.31 -3.38 -1.04
CA ASN A 12 18.99 -4.49 -1.93
C ASN A 12 17.53 -4.94 -1.81
N TYR A 13 16.86 -5.10 -2.96
CA TYR A 13 15.52 -5.62 -3.10
C TYR A 13 15.53 -6.93 -3.87
N TYR A 14 15.13 -8.04 -3.24
CA TYR A 14 15.13 -9.38 -3.86
C TYR A 14 14.16 -9.52 -5.02
N ASN A 15 13.02 -8.85 -4.93
CA ASN A 15 11.95 -8.94 -5.90
C ASN A 15 11.24 -7.60 -5.99
N LEU A 16 11.36 -6.92 -7.12
CA LEU A 16 10.72 -5.62 -7.36
C LEU A 16 9.21 -5.73 -7.61
N THR A 17 8.72 -6.90 -8.02
CA THR A 17 7.30 -7.13 -8.31
C THR A 17 6.46 -7.38 -7.06
N SER A 18 7.08 -7.64 -5.90
CA SER A 18 6.33 -7.77 -4.65
C SER A 18 5.80 -6.41 -4.19
N ALA A 19 4.52 -6.34 -3.81
CA ALA A 19 3.87 -5.12 -3.35
C ALA A 19 4.66 -4.36 -2.25
N GLY A 20 5.29 -5.10 -1.31
CA GLY A 20 6.06 -4.49 -0.23
C GLY A 20 7.39 -3.88 -0.67
N ASN A 21 8.03 -4.40 -1.72
CA ASN A 21 9.24 -3.81 -2.30
C ASN A 21 8.85 -2.68 -3.25
N LYS A 22 7.81 -2.85 -4.06
CA LYS A 22 7.28 -1.80 -4.94
C LYS A 22 7.00 -0.52 -4.16
N ALA A 23 6.25 -0.59 -3.05
CA ALA A 23 5.98 0.58 -2.20
C ALA A 23 7.26 1.30 -1.73
N LYS A 24 8.32 0.54 -1.44
CA LYS A 24 9.60 1.13 -0.97
C LYS A 24 10.40 1.76 -2.09
N THR A 25 10.43 1.12 -3.26
CA THR A 25 11.14 1.67 -4.42
C THR A 25 10.43 2.90 -4.98
N ASP A 26 9.10 2.91 -4.97
CA ASP A 26 8.32 4.08 -5.37
C ASP A 26 8.56 5.27 -4.44
N ASN A 27 8.70 5.02 -3.13
CA ASN A 27 9.11 6.05 -2.18
C ASN A 27 10.52 6.57 -2.46
N GLU A 28 11.48 5.69 -2.77
CA GLU A 28 12.84 6.12 -3.14
C GLU A 28 12.84 6.98 -4.42
N ASP A 29 12.04 6.59 -5.43
CA ASP A 29 11.92 7.36 -6.67
C ASP A 29 11.29 8.74 -6.42
N THR A 30 10.30 8.82 -5.54
CA THR A 30 9.70 10.08 -5.10
C THR A 30 10.72 10.95 -4.33
N LEU A 31 11.50 10.36 -3.42
CA LEU A 31 12.54 11.06 -2.68
C LEU A 31 13.64 11.59 -3.61
N MET A 32 14.04 10.82 -4.61
CA MET A 32 15.02 11.23 -5.62
C MET A 32 14.50 12.43 -6.43
N GLU A 33 13.24 12.42 -6.84
CA GLU A 33 12.60 13.58 -7.51
C GLU A 33 12.54 14.82 -6.62
N MET A 34 12.39 14.64 -5.31
CA MET A 34 12.44 15.74 -4.34
C MET A 34 13.86 16.27 -4.09
N GLY A 35 14.89 15.70 -4.73
CA GLY A 35 16.29 16.07 -4.51
C GLY A 35 16.89 15.49 -3.24
N ALA A 36 16.27 14.50 -2.62
CA ALA A 36 16.81 13.86 -1.42
C ALA A 36 18.11 13.08 -1.72
N ALA A 37 19.07 13.17 -0.80
CA ALA A 37 20.36 12.51 -0.94
C ALA A 37 20.29 11.04 -0.49
N ASN A 38 20.66 10.11 -1.38
CA ASN A 38 20.87 8.72 -0.99
C ASN A 38 22.20 8.57 -0.22
N LEU A 39 22.13 8.31 1.07
CA LEU A 39 23.30 8.06 1.91
C LEU A 39 23.75 6.60 1.91
N GLY A 40 22.90 5.66 1.46
CA GLY A 40 23.22 4.25 1.30
C GLY A 40 23.99 3.96 0.00
N LEU A 41 24.09 2.68 -0.35
CA LEU A 41 24.54 2.27 -1.68
C LEU A 41 23.44 2.48 -2.71
N HIS A 42 23.76 2.33 -3.99
CA HIS A 42 22.73 2.30 -5.04
C HIS A 42 21.76 1.14 -4.83
N ARG A 43 20.51 1.32 -5.27
CA ARG A 43 19.51 0.26 -5.32
C ARG A 43 20.05 -0.92 -6.13
N THR A 44 19.95 -2.12 -5.56
CA THR A 44 20.36 -3.38 -6.21
C THR A 44 19.25 -4.42 -6.11
N VAL A 45 19.33 -5.42 -7.00
CA VAL A 45 18.41 -6.58 -7.02
C VAL A 45 19.27 -7.83 -7.09
N HIS A 46 19.66 -8.37 -5.95
CA HIS A 46 20.44 -9.59 -5.86
C HIS A 46 19.67 -10.64 -5.05
N ASP A 47 19.64 -11.87 -5.55
CA ASP A 47 18.97 -13.00 -4.87
C ASP A 47 19.78 -13.59 -3.74
N SER A 48 21.10 -13.41 -3.74
CA SER A 48 21.97 -13.88 -2.67
C SER A 48 21.74 -13.13 -1.36
N LYS A 49 21.24 -13.83 -0.34
CA LYS A 49 21.02 -13.28 1.01
C LYS A 49 22.30 -12.79 1.68
N ILE A 50 23.42 -13.47 1.39
CA ILE A 50 24.74 -13.13 1.95
C ILE A 50 25.22 -11.81 1.33
N LEU A 51 25.22 -11.73 -0.01
CA LEU A 51 25.64 -10.51 -0.70
C LEU A 51 24.73 -9.33 -0.30
N ALA A 52 23.43 -9.50 -0.28
CA ALA A 52 22.48 -8.48 0.16
C ALA A 52 22.74 -8.01 1.60
N PHE A 53 23.11 -8.91 2.50
CA PHE A 53 23.48 -8.54 3.87
C PHE A 53 24.71 -7.62 3.90
N PHE A 54 25.78 -7.95 3.17
CA PHE A 54 26.98 -7.13 3.12
C PHE A 54 26.76 -5.79 2.42
N LEU A 55 25.96 -5.75 1.34
CA LEU A 55 25.58 -4.51 0.67
C LEU A 55 24.75 -3.60 1.60
N ASP A 56 23.75 -4.14 2.28
CA ASP A 56 22.94 -3.40 3.26
C ASP A 56 23.84 -2.85 4.40
N LEU A 57 24.76 -3.67 4.93
CA LEU A 57 25.70 -3.27 5.98
C LEU A 57 26.63 -2.14 5.51
N ALA A 58 27.22 -2.28 4.33
CA ALA A 58 28.09 -1.25 3.74
C ALA A 58 27.33 0.06 3.53
N GLY A 59 26.06 -0.01 3.06
CA GLY A 59 25.19 1.15 2.93
C GLY A 59 24.92 1.84 4.26
N ILE A 60 24.69 1.09 5.34
CA ILE A 60 24.52 1.63 6.69
C ILE A 60 25.79 2.30 7.20
N ILE A 61 26.94 1.64 7.05
CA ILE A 61 28.23 2.22 7.44
C ILE A 61 28.47 3.52 6.68
N ARG A 62 28.27 3.53 5.37
CA ARG A 62 28.38 4.74 4.53
C ARG A 62 27.46 5.85 5.03
N THR A 63 26.20 5.52 5.37
CA THR A 63 25.24 6.48 5.94
C THR A 63 25.78 7.09 7.23
N CYS A 64 26.34 6.28 8.13
CA CYS A 64 26.92 6.78 9.37
C CYS A 64 28.04 7.80 9.14
N PHE A 65 28.83 7.69 8.07
CA PHE A 65 29.86 8.68 7.75
C PHE A 65 29.30 9.93 7.07
N LEU A 66 28.36 9.80 6.15
CA LEU A 66 27.84 10.88 5.31
C LEU A 66 26.77 11.75 5.96
N LEU A 67 26.10 11.24 7.00
CA LEU A 67 25.07 11.95 7.74
C LEU A 67 25.69 13.14 8.51
N ARG A 68 25.07 14.32 8.42
CA ARG A 68 25.55 15.58 8.96
C ARG A 68 24.54 16.19 9.94
N LYS A 69 24.99 17.11 10.76
CA LYS A 69 24.13 17.95 11.60
C LYS A 69 23.14 18.70 10.72
N GLY A 70 21.87 18.74 11.13
CA GLY A 70 20.79 19.40 10.41
C GLY A 70 20.15 18.56 9.29
N ASP A 71 20.69 17.38 8.95
CA ASP A 71 20.03 16.48 8.00
C ASP A 71 18.72 15.93 8.57
N VAL A 72 17.79 15.60 7.66
CA VAL A 72 16.58 14.81 7.95
C VAL A 72 16.70 13.45 7.26
N LEU A 73 16.90 12.39 8.03
CA LEU A 73 17.04 11.03 7.54
C LEU A 73 15.66 10.34 7.49
N PHE A 74 15.17 10.07 6.28
CA PHE A 74 13.97 9.30 6.06
C PHE A 74 14.25 7.80 6.11
N LEU A 75 13.48 7.06 6.93
CA LEU A 75 13.59 5.62 7.12
C LEU A 75 12.26 4.93 6.79
N GLN A 76 12.33 3.82 6.09
CA GLN A 76 11.17 2.99 5.75
C GLN A 76 11.07 1.79 6.71
N TYR A 77 10.29 1.91 7.78
CA TYR A 77 10.12 0.86 8.78
C TYR A 77 9.32 -0.35 8.24
N PRO A 78 9.72 -1.59 8.52
CA PRO A 78 10.84 -1.98 9.37
C PRO A 78 12.19 -2.00 8.65
N VAL A 79 13.21 -1.40 9.26
CA VAL A 79 14.64 -1.46 8.81
C VAL A 79 15.37 -2.62 9.52
N LYS A 80 14.68 -3.73 9.71
CA LYS A 80 15.23 -4.93 10.39
C LYS A 80 16.02 -4.57 11.68
N LYS A 81 17.29 -4.99 11.76
CA LYS A 81 18.16 -4.87 12.94
C LYS A 81 18.67 -3.45 13.19
N TYR A 82 18.75 -2.61 12.17
CA TYR A 82 19.50 -1.35 12.22
C TYR A 82 18.65 -0.11 12.50
N PHE A 83 17.34 -0.26 12.70
CA PHE A 83 16.45 0.88 12.84
C PHE A 83 16.83 1.78 14.02
N SER A 84 16.82 1.25 15.24
CA SER A 84 17.16 2.01 16.45
C SER A 84 18.58 2.56 16.40
N PHE A 85 19.54 1.75 15.90
CA PHE A 85 20.94 2.16 15.72
C PHE A 85 21.04 3.40 14.81
N LEU A 86 20.37 3.40 13.67
CA LEU A 86 20.39 4.54 12.73
C LEU A 86 19.75 5.80 13.34
N CYS A 87 18.65 5.65 14.06
CA CYS A 87 18.03 6.76 14.79
C CYS A 87 18.98 7.34 15.86
N ASP A 88 19.67 6.49 16.61
CA ASP A 88 20.60 6.91 17.65
C ASP A 88 21.85 7.58 17.07
N VAL A 89 22.37 7.07 15.94
CA VAL A 89 23.47 7.71 15.22
C VAL A 89 23.05 9.09 14.70
N ALA A 90 21.86 9.20 14.10
CA ALA A 90 21.32 10.47 13.62
C ALA A 90 21.26 11.50 14.76
N ARG A 91 20.68 11.11 15.90
CA ARG A 91 20.57 11.98 17.09
C ARG A 91 21.92 12.45 17.59
N ARG A 92 22.92 11.54 17.71
CA ARG A 92 24.28 11.88 18.14
C ARG A 92 24.99 12.85 17.20
N LYS A 93 24.65 12.81 15.92
CA LYS A 93 25.19 13.72 14.90
C LYS A 93 24.40 15.04 14.77
N GLY A 94 23.32 15.23 15.53
CA GLY A 94 22.45 16.40 15.42
C GLY A 94 21.58 16.40 14.16
N ALA A 95 21.34 15.23 13.58
CA ALA A 95 20.37 15.01 12.51
C ALA A 95 19.03 14.54 13.11
N LYS A 96 17.95 14.69 12.36
CA LYS A 96 16.61 14.22 12.71
C LYS A 96 16.22 13.01 11.89
N THR A 97 15.27 12.23 12.39
CA THR A 97 14.75 11.04 11.70
C THR A 97 13.25 11.11 11.49
N VAL A 98 12.80 10.80 10.28
CA VAL A 98 11.39 10.61 9.92
C VAL A 98 11.22 9.17 9.47
N SER A 99 10.28 8.44 10.09
CA SER A 99 10.10 7.02 9.82
C SER A 99 8.70 6.72 9.30
N LEU A 100 8.60 6.21 8.07
CA LEU A 100 7.35 5.74 7.47
C LEU A 100 7.14 4.27 7.81
N ILE A 101 6.00 3.95 8.39
CA ILE A 101 5.61 2.58 8.74
C ILE A 101 4.88 1.92 7.56
N HIS A 102 5.48 0.85 7.01
CA HIS A 102 4.82 -0.02 6.03
C HIS A 102 3.98 -1.12 6.68
N ASP A 103 4.53 -1.76 7.72
CA ASP A 103 3.89 -2.85 8.45
C ASP A 103 4.28 -2.83 9.91
N LEU A 104 3.33 -3.19 10.79
CA LEU A 104 3.57 -3.47 12.20
C LEU A 104 3.90 -4.96 12.38
N GLY A 105 5.10 -5.24 12.88
CA GLY A 105 5.57 -6.61 13.09
C GLY A 105 4.87 -7.33 14.23
N SER A 106 4.42 -6.58 15.24
CA SER A 106 3.63 -7.08 16.37
C SER A 106 2.25 -7.55 15.96
N PHE A 107 1.64 -6.90 14.98
CA PHE A 107 0.28 -7.24 14.52
C PHE A 107 0.31 -8.29 13.40
N ARG A 108 1.00 -8.03 12.30
CA ARG A 108 0.96 -8.86 11.10
C ARG A 108 1.63 -10.22 11.24
N ARG A 109 2.73 -10.30 11.98
CA ARG A 109 3.57 -11.52 12.07
C ARG A 109 3.70 -12.07 13.47
N LYS A 110 3.20 -11.37 14.47
CA LYS A 110 3.31 -11.70 15.92
C LYS A 110 4.74 -12.08 16.36
N LYS A 111 5.75 -11.60 15.62
CA LYS A 111 7.19 -11.85 15.89
C LYS A 111 7.79 -10.88 16.89
N LEU A 112 7.05 -9.84 17.22
CA LEU A 112 7.48 -8.76 18.11
C LEU A 112 6.33 -8.45 19.06
N SER A 113 6.60 -8.21 20.35
CA SER A 113 5.56 -7.69 21.24
C SER A 113 5.26 -6.23 20.92
N ILE A 114 4.05 -5.78 21.24
CA ILE A 114 3.64 -4.38 21.03
C ILE A 114 4.61 -3.44 21.73
N GLN A 115 4.95 -3.71 22.99
CA GLN A 115 5.87 -2.88 23.78
C GLN A 115 7.25 -2.75 23.13
N LYS A 116 7.79 -3.85 22.58
CA LYS A 116 9.07 -3.82 21.85
C LYS A 116 8.98 -3.04 20.55
N GLU A 117 7.83 -3.07 19.86
CA GLU A 117 7.63 -2.31 18.64
C GLU A 117 7.52 -0.80 18.94
N ILE A 118 6.71 -0.42 19.95
CA ILE A 118 6.60 0.97 20.42
C ILE A 118 7.97 1.49 20.89
N SER A 119 8.68 0.75 21.74
CA SER A 119 10.03 1.12 22.18
C SER A 119 10.99 1.31 21.00
N ARG A 120 10.92 0.47 19.96
CA ARG A 120 11.74 0.62 18.76
C ARG A 120 11.37 1.88 17.97
N LEU A 121 10.08 2.12 17.74
CA LEU A 121 9.61 3.31 17.02
C LEU A 121 9.95 4.61 17.76
N SER A 122 9.99 4.60 19.08
CA SER A 122 10.34 5.74 19.93
C SER A 122 11.77 6.25 19.76
N HIS A 123 12.66 5.51 19.06
CA HIS A 123 13.96 6.03 18.67
C HIS A 123 13.87 7.10 17.55
N SER A 124 12.84 7.07 16.71
CA SER A 124 12.64 8.08 15.65
C SER A 124 12.14 9.41 16.22
N ASP A 125 12.50 10.52 15.56
CA ASP A 125 12.03 11.85 15.98
C ASP A 125 10.61 12.14 15.53
N TYR A 126 10.21 11.64 14.34
CA TYR A 126 8.87 11.75 13.79
C TYR A 126 8.45 10.43 13.14
N ILE A 127 7.18 10.05 13.31
CA ILE A 127 6.60 8.85 12.72
C ILE A 127 5.55 9.24 11.68
N ILE A 128 5.56 8.57 10.55
CA ILE A 128 4.46 8.59 9.58
C ILE A 128 3.80 7.21 9.63
N ALA A 129 2.62 7.12 10.23
CA ALA A 129 1.79 5.92 10.18
C ALA A 129 1.21 5.73 8.77
N SER A 130 0.85 4.51 8.38
CA SER A 130 0.27 4.28 7.04
C SER A 130 -1.09 4.98 6.86
N ASN A 131 -1.84 5.19 7.94
CA ASN A 131 -3.13 5.88 7.97
C ASN A 131 -3.51 6.35 9.39
N GLU A 132 -4.66 7.03 9.53
CA GLU A 132 -5.12 7.56 10.81
C GLU A 132 -5.47 6.46 11.84
N ASN A 133 -5.97 5.30 11.42
CA ASN A 133 -6.26 4.20 12.33
C ASN A 133 -4.97 3.65 12.95
N MET A 134 -3.92 3.46 12.14
CA MET A 134 -2.61 3.03 12.65
C MET A 134 -2.01 4.10 13.57
N LYS A 135 -2.13 5.38 13.24
CA LYS A 135 -1.70 6.49 14.11
C LYS A 135 -2.41 6.42 15.46
N SER A 136 -3.74 6.33 15.47
CA SER A 136 -4.54 6.22 16.69
C SER A 136 -4.16 4.99 17.52
N TRP A 137 -3.94 3.84 16.85
CA TRP A 137 -3.51 2.61 17.50
C TRP A 137 -2.14 2.77 18.17
N LEU A 138 -1.17 3.38 17.50
CA LEU A 138 0.17 3.62 18.06
C LEU A 138 0.12 4.53 19.30
N LEU A 139 -0.64 5.61 19.24
CA LEU A 139 -0.84 6.52 20.37
C LEU A 139 -1.51 5.79 21.57
N ALA A 140 -2.54 4.99 21.31
CA ALA A 140 -3.24 4.21 22.33
C ALA A 140 -2.33 3.15 23.00
N HIS A 141 -1.24 2.73 22.33
CA HIS A 141 -0.27 1.80 22.88
C HIS A 141 1.01 2.44 23.43
N GLY A 142 0.97 3.77 23.66
CA GLY A 142 2.02 4.50 24.37
C GLY A 142 3.15 5.06 23.50
N LEU A 143 2.91 5.30 22.19
CA LEU A 143 3.85 6.07 21.39
C LEU A 143 3.71 7.56 21.71
N GLU A 144 4.74 8.17 22.27
CA GLU A 144 4.77 9.58 22.66
C GLU A 144 5.48 10.49 21.64
N LYS A 145 5.82 9.96 20.47
CA LYS A 145 6.52 10.73 19.42
C LYS A 145 5.55 11.52 18.56
N PRO A 146 5.98 12.68 18.02
CA PRO A 146 5.23 13.35 16.96
C PRO A 146 4.90 12.37 15.83
N ILE A 147 3.63 12.35 15.43
CA ILE A 147 3.13 11.35 14.48
C ILE A 147 2.11 11.97 13.54
N GLY A 148 2.31 11.75 12.24
CA GLY A 148 1.36 12.00 11.17
C GLY A 148 0.89 10.71 10.51
N SER A 149 0.09 10.85 9.47
CA SER A 149 -0.34 9.71 8.66
C SER A 149 -0.08 9.94 7.17
N LEU A 150 0.17 8.85 6.45
CA LEU A 150 0.37 8.84 5.00
C LEU A 150 -0.96 8.95 4.26
N GLY A 151 -1.91 8.11 4.63
CA GLY A 151 -3.19 7.89 3.94
C GLY A 151 -3.11 6.68 3.01
N LEU A 152 -2.69 6.87 1.77
CA LEU A 152 -2.43 5.79 0.83
C LEU A 152 -0.94 5.71 0.50
N PHE A 153 -0.44 4.52 0.23
CA PHE A 153 0.88 4.37 -0.39
C PHE A 153 0.79 4.83 -1.84
N ASP A 154 1.73 5.66 -2.28
CA ASP A 154 1.85 6.02 -3.69
C ASP A 154 2.16 4.78 -4.54
N TYR A 155 1.79 4.82 -5.82
CA TYR A 155 2.04 3.74 -6.76
C TYR A 155 2.51 4.33 -8.08
N ARG A 156 3.80 4.24 -8.35
CA ARG A 156 4.43 4.78 -9.55
C ARG A 156 4.42 3.73 -10.67
N SER A 157 4.11 4.16 -11.87
CA SER A 157 4.07 3.32 -13.07
C SER A 157 4.31 4.19 -14.29
N LEU A 158 4.97 3.64 -15.30
CA LEU A 158 5.13 4.28 -16.60
C LEU A 158 3.88 4.12 -17.48
N SER A 159 3.08 3.10 -17.18
CA SER A 159 1.85 2.80 -17.90
C SER A 159 0.69 3.69 -17.45
N PHE A 160 -0.20 3.98 -18.38
CA PHE A 160 -1.47 4.64 -18.13
C PHE A 160 -2.58 3.77 -18.69
N HIS A 161 -3.71 3.74 -18.01
CA HIS A 161 -4.90 3.09 -18.52
C HIS A 161 -5.45 3.91 -19.68
N GLU A 162 -5.54 3.30 -20.86
CA GLU A 162 -6.28 3.89 -21.97
C GLU A 162 -7.76 3.55 -21.76
N PRO A 163 -8.63 4.56 -21.63
CA PRO A 163 -10.06 4.30 -21.50
C PRO A 163 -10.52 3.55 -22.76
N GLN A 164 -10.91 2.30 -22.61
CA GLN A 164 -11.69 1.67 -23.66
C GLN A 164 -13.00 2.44 -23.75
N ALA A 165 -13.43 2.79 -24.96
CA ALA A 165 -14.71 3.42 -25.18
C ALA A 165 -15.76 2.48 -24.56
N SER A 166 -16.33 2.90 -23.44
CA SER A 166 -17.36 2.11 -22.76
C SER A 166 -18.45 1.83 -23.78
N SER A 167 -18.67 0.57 -24.08
CA SER A 167 -19.90 0.14 -24.71
C SER A 167 -21.02 0.68 -23.83
N SER A 168 -21.95 1.39 -24.40
CA SER A 168 -22.99 2.19 -23.77
C SER A 168 -23.98 1.42 -22.85
N ASP A 169 -23.63 0.22 -22.44
CA ASP A 169 -24.49 -0.73 -21.72
C ASP A 169 -23.87 -1.31 -20.43
N THR A 170 -22.86 -0.65 -19.86
CA THR A 170 -22.13 -1.12 -18.66
C THR A 170 -22.95 -1.20 -17.38
N THR A 171 -24.14 -0.65 -17.35
CA THR A 171 -25.01 -0.61 -16.15
C THR A 171 -25.69 -1.93 -15.81
N LEU A 172 -25.73 -2.90 -16.72
CA LEU A 172 -26.48 -4.13 -16.50
C LEU A 172 -25.67 -5.30 -15.90
N ASN A 173 -24.33 -5.29 -16.01
CA ASN A 173 -23.50 -6.37 -15.46
C ASN A 173 -22.03 -5.92 -15.24
N PRO A 174 -21.73 -5.14 -14.19
CA PRO A 174 -20.39 -4.62 -13.98
C PRO A 174 -19.37 -5.72 -13.72
N THR A 175 -18.16 -5.54 -14.24
CA THR A 175 -17.03 -6.42 -14.02
C THR A 175 -16.16 -5.91 -12.88
N ILE A 176 -15.93 -6.73 -11.87
CA ILE A 176 -15.06 -6.44 -10.74
C ILE A 176 -13.77 -7.26 -10.90
N VAL A 177 -12.60 -6.61 -10.74
CA VAL A 177 -11.33 -7.34 -10.75
C VAL A 177 -10.78 -7.51 -9.34
N TYR A 178 -10.35 -8.73 -9.02
CA TYR A 178 -9.54 -9.03 -7.84
C TYR A 178 -8.13 -9.40 -8.27
N ALA A 179 -7.15 -8.55 -7.93
CA ALA A 179 -5.76 -8.76 -8.33
C ALA A 179 -4.82 -8.94 -7.11
N GLY A 180 -3.91 -9.90 -7.19
CA GLY A 180 -2.85 -10.10 -6.21
C GLY A 180 -2.42 -11.53 -5.98
N ALA A 181 -1.61 -11.73 -4.93
CA ALA A 181 -1.19 -13.07 -4.52
C ALA A 181 -2.36 -13.85 -3.93
N LEU A 182 -2.67 -14.99 -4.55
CA LEU A 182 -3.79 -15.86 -4.18
C LEU A 182 -3.30 -16.95 -3.21
N SER A 183 -4.02 -17.13 -2.09
CA SER A 183 -3.74 -18.23 -1.15
C SER A 183 -4.95 -18.49 -0.25
N MET A 184 -5.15 -19.75 0.16
CA MET A 184 -6.22 -20.13 1.09
C MET A 184 -6.19 -19.35 2.38
N ARG A 185 -5.02 -19.00 2.90
CA ARG A 185 -4.86 -18.23 4.13
C ARG A 185 -5.33 -16.79 4.04
N LYS A 186 -5.35 -16.23 2.83
CA LYS A 186 -5.59 -14.79 2.64
C LYS A 186 -6.90 -14.48 1.93
N ASN A 187 -7.28 -15.32 0.97
CA ASN A 187 -8.33 -14.99 0.01
C ASN A 187 -9.29 -16.17 -0.20
N SER A 188 -9.49 -17.03 0.80
CA SER A 188 -10.41 -18.17 0.66
C SER A 188 -11.86 -17.76 0.49
N PHE A 189 -12.24 -16.50 0.81
CA PHE A 189 -13.54 -15.94 0.45
C PHE A 189 -13.83 -16.06 -1.06
N LEU A 190 -12.82 -16.06 -1.94
CA LEU A 190 -13.01 -16.24 -3.38
C LEU A 190 -13.63 -17.60 -3.71
N VAL A 191 -13.32 -18.63 -2.91
CA VAL A 191 -13.88 -19.98 -3.11
C VAL A 191 -15.39 -19.96 -2.86
N GLU A 192 -15.84 -19.26 -1.82
CA GLU A 192 -17.26 -19.10 -1.54
C GLU A 192 -17.92 -18.17 -2.57
N LEU A 193 -17.27 -17.08 -2.93
CA LEU A 193 -17.78 -16.12 -3.90
C LEU A 193 -18.01 -16.78 -5.27
N THR A 194 -17.08 -17.59 -5.77
CA THR A 194 -17.22 -18.25 -7.07
C THR A 194 -18.39 -19.23 -7.13
N LYS A 195 -18.85 -19.76 -5.98
CA LYS A 195 -20.00 -20.65 -5.91
C LYS A 195 -21.35 -19.95 -6.05
N SER A 196 -21.43 -18.71 -5.52
CA SER A 196 -22.71 -18.00 -5.37
C SER A 196 -22.86 -16.81 -6.31
N LEU A 197 -21.82 -16.42 -7.04
CA LEU A 197 -21.83 -15.23 -7.89
C LEU A 197 -22.76 -15.40 -9.10
N SER A 198 -23.70 -14.46 -9.27
CA SER A 198 -24.67 -14.47 -10.37
C SER A 198 -25.11 -13.07 -10.84
N ALA A 199 -24.89 -12.04 -10.03
CA ALA A 199 -25.44 -10.70 -10.29
C ALA A 199 -24.43 -9.74 -10.98
N TRP A 200 -23.14 -10.09 -11.01
CA TRP A 200 -22.06 -9.30 -11.61
C TRP A 200 -20.92 -10.23 -12.04
N SER A 201 -19.93 -9.71 -12.75
CA SER A 201 -18.80 -10.51 -13.25
C SER A 201 -17.54 -10.28 -12.42
N LEU A 202 -16.76 -11.36 -12.18
CA LEU A 202 -15.51 -11.33 -11.44
C LEU A 202 -14.34 -11.75 -12.33
N THR A 203 -13.34 -10.89 -12.46
CA THR A 203 -12.04 -11.26 -13.05
C THR A 203 -11.01 -11.46 -11.93
N ILE A 204 -10.41 -12.64 -11.89
CA ILE A 204 -9.35 -12.98 -10.92
C ILE A 204 -7.99 -12.93 -11.61
N VAL A 205 -7.10 -12.07 -11.11
CA VAL A 205 -5.72 -11.91 -11.61
C VAL A 205 -4.72 -12.30 -10.53
N GLY A 206 -3.87 -13.27 -10.82
CA GLY A 206 -2.84 -13.74 -9.88
C GLY A 206 -2.46 -15.20 -10.11
N ASN A 207 -1.42 -15.70 -9.45
CA ASN A 207 -1.07 -17.11 -9.50
C ASN A 207 -1.99 -17.90 -8.54
N LYS A 208 -2.79 -18.83 -9.08
CA LYS A 208 -3.76 -19.62 -8.30
C LYS A 208 -3.20 -20.83 -7.57
N GLU A 209 -1.91 -21.14 -7.67
CA GLU A 209 -1.31 -22.32 -7.03
C GLU A 209 -1.58 -22.39 -5.52
N GLY A 210 -1.72 -21.24 -4.87
CA GLY A 210 -2.04 -21.13 -3.45
C GLY A 210 -3.53 -21.14 -3.11
N LEU A 211 -4.44 -21.19 -4.10
CA LEU A 211 -5.89 -21.16 -3.92
C LEU A 211 -6.54 -22.35 -4.62
N ARG A 212 -7.24 -23.19 -3.85
CA ARG A 212 -7.90 -24.42 -4.33
C ARG A 212 -9.41 -24.29 -4.17
N GLY A 213 -10.16 -25.03 -4.99
CA GLY A 213 -11.62 -25.13 -4.87
C GLY A 213 -12.39 -23.96 -5.49
N LEU A 214 -11.76 -23.19 -6.39
CA LEU A 214 -12.51 -22.28 -7.26
C LEU A 214 -13.40 -23.11 -8.17
N GLU A 215 -14.68 -22.80 -8.17
CA GLU A 215 -15.65 -23.49 -9.03
C GLU A 215 -15.75 -22.79 -10.39
N ASP A 216 -16.05 -23.58 -11.42
CA ASP A 216 -16.37 -23.04 -12.73
C ASP A 216 -17.72 -22.34 -12.64
N ASN A 217 -17.70 -21.03 -12.91
CA ASN A 217 -18.87 -20.17 -12.87
C ASN A 217 -18.83 -19.26 -14.11
N PRO A 218 -19.90 -19.15 -14.90
CA PRO A 218 -19.92 -18.33 -16.11
C PRO A 218 -19.67 -16.83 -15.84
N HIS A 219 -19.88 -16.37 -14.62
CA HIS A 219 -19.59 -15.00 -14.18
C HIS A 219 -18.15 -14.80 -13.68
N VAL A 220 -17.30 -15.84 -13.71
CA VAL A 220 -15.92 -15.78 -13.19
C VAL A 220 -14.91 -16.05 -14.29
N THR A 221 -14.02 -15.10 -14.51
CA THR A 221 -12.89 -15.24 -15.45
C THR A 221 -11.57 -15.27 -14.68
N TYR A 222 -10.73 -16.27 -14.96
CA TYR A 222 -9.38 -16.33 -14.41
C TYR A 222 -8.35 -15.98 -15.49
N ARG A 223 -7.55 -14.94 -15.28
CA ARG A 223 -6.57 -14.41 -16.24
C ARG A 223 -5.12 -14.81 -15.95
N GLY A 224 -4.87 -15.53 -14.84
CA GLY A 224 -3.50 -15.83 -14.45
C GLY A 224 -2.75 -14.62 -13.90
N PHE A 225 -1.42 -14.73 -13.81
CA PHE A 225 -0.57 -13.62 -13.37
C PHE A 225 -0.39 -12.61 -14.52
N LEU A 226 -0.62 -11.34 -14.22
CA LEU A 226 -0.31 -10.22 -15.11
C LEU A 226 0.77 -9.35 -14.47
N PRO A 227 1.80 -8.91 -15.21
CA PRO A 227 2.72 -7.86 -14.77
C PRO A 227 1.97 -6.57 -14.43
N SER A 228 2.47 -5.81 -13.46
CA SER A 228 1.78 -4.60 -12.99
C SER A 228 1.54 -3.55 -14.09
N GLU A 229 2.53 -3.37 -14.96
CA GLU A 229 2.42 -2.39 -16.06
C GLU A 229 1.37 -2.82 -17.08
N GLU A 230 1.32 -4.11 -17.40
CA GLU A 230 0.31 -4.69 -18.30
C GLU A 230 -1.10 -4.60 -17.70
N PHE A 231 -1.24 -4.92 -16.40
CA PHE A 231 -2.52 -4.75 -15.70
C PHE A 231 -2.98 -3.29 -15.75
N ILE A 232 -2.11 -2.34 -15.42
CA ILE A 232 -2.47 -0.91 -15.41
C ILE A 232 -2.89 -0.42 -16.80
N SER A 233 -2.24 -0.89 -17.86
CA SER A 233 -2.55 -0.46 -19.24
C SER A 233 -3.84 -1.06 -19.78
N HIS A 234 -4.12 -2.33 -19.47
CA HIS A 234 -5.09 -3.12 -20.23
C HIS A 234 -6.16 -3.80 -19.36
N VAL A 235 -6.28 -3.46 -18.06
CA VAL A 235 -7.32 -4.04 -17.25
C VAL A 235 -8.69 -3.62 -17.77
N ASP A 236 -9.50 -4.63 -18.09
CA ASP A 236 -10.88 -4.47 -18.52
C ASP A 236 -11.78 -4.85 -17.32
N ALA A 237 -12.14 -3.84 -16.54
CA ALA A 237 -13.01 -3.98 -15.37
C ALA A 237 -13.55 -2.60 -14.96
N ASP A 238 -14.70 -2.60 -14.29
CA ASP A 238 -15.34 -1.40 -13.76
C ASP A 238 -14.84 -1.05 -12.35
N PHE A 239 -14.53 -2.04 -11.55
CA PHE A 239 -14.09 -1.85 -10.16
C PHE A 239 -12.92 -2.76 -9.79
N GLY A 240 -12.06 -2.27 -8.88
CA GLY A 240 -11.04 -3.07 -8.23
C GLY A 240 -11.45 -3.50 -6.82
N LEU A 241 -11.50 -4.81 -6.54
CA LEU A 241 -11.88 -5.34 -5.23
C LEU A 241 -10.68 -5.43 -4.28
N VAL A 242 -10.83 -4.86 -3.09
CA VAL A 242 -9.88 -4.98 -1.98
C VAL A 242 -10.56 -5.62 -0.79
N TRP A 243 -10.39 -6.94 -0.69
CA TRP A 243 -10.97 -7.79 0.34
C TRP A 243 -9.96 -8.86 0.74
N ASP A 244 -9.88 -9.21 2.00
CA ASP A 244 -9.02 -10.30 2.50
C ASP A 244 -9.78 -11.06 3.60
N GLY A 245 -9.55 -12.37 3.69
CA GLY A 245 -10.17 -13.25 4.68
C GLY A 245 -10.84 -14.47 4.06
N ASP A 246 -11.74 -15.05 4.83
CA ASP A 246 -12.43 -16.31 4.50
C ASP A 246 -13.96 -16.18 4.44
N SER A 247 -14.50 -14.97 4.57
CA SER A 247 -15.95 -14.71 4.59
C SER A 247 -16.35 -13.65 3.59
N LEU A 248 -17.57 -13.76 3.04
CA LEU A 248 -18.22 -12.74 2.23
C LEU A 248 -18.87 -11.65 3.08
N ASP A 249 -19.18 -11.94 4.34
CA ASP A 249 -19.91 -11.04 5.23
C ASP A 249 -19.02 -10.02 5.92
N THR A 250 -17.71 -10.31 6.04
CA THR A 250 -16.73 -9.41 6.67
C THR A 250 -15.30 -9.82 6.28
N CYS A 251 -14.38 -8.88 6.35
CA CYS A 251 -12.96 -9.22 6.28
C CYS A 251 -12.50 -9.85 7.60
N SER A 252 -12.10 -11.12 7.56
CA SER A 252 -11.84 -11.98 8.71
C SER A 252 -10.43 -12.55 8.71
N GLY A 253 -10.08 -13.27 9.78
CA GLY A 253 -8.74 -13.84 9.95
C GLY A 253 -7.65 -12.79 10.18
N GLU A 254 -6.39 -13.23 10.18
CA GLU A 254 -5.26 -12.34 10.45
C GLU A 254 -5.11 -11.22 9.39
N TYR A 255 -5.32 -11.56 8.12
CA TYR A 255 -5.19 -10.60 7.01
C TYR A 255 -6.37 -9.64 6.93
N GLY A 256 -7.60 -10.15 7.08
CA GLY A 256 -8.80 -9.33 7.07
C GLY A 256 -8.82 -8.34 8.24
N ASN A 257 -8.56 -8.81 9.45
CA ASN A 257 -8.48 -7.95 10.62
C ASN A 257 -7.38 -6.89 10.52
N TYR A 258 -6.29 -7.18 9.81
CA TYR A 258 -5.22 -6.20 9.60
C TYR A 258 -5.64 -5.04 8.69
N LEU A 259 -6.66 -5.21 7.85
CA LEU A 259 -7.21 -4.12 7.04
C LEU A 259 -7.77 -2.95 7.89
N ARG A 260 -8.11 -3.20 9.16
CA ARG A 260 -8.50 -2.13 10.11
C ARG A 260 -7.35 -1.17 10.44
N LEU A 261 -6.10 -1.57 10.20
CA LEU A 261 -4.91 -0.81 10.59
C LEU A 261 -3.98 -0.45 9.44
N ASN A 262 -3.93 -1.24 8.37
CA ASN A 262 -3.01 -0.98 7.27
C ASN A 262 -3.68 -0.25 6.10
N SER A 263 -2.84 0.32 5.23
CA SER A 263 -3.23 0.78 3.89
C SER A 263 -2.74 -0.25 2.88
N PRO A 264 -3.60 -1.19 2.43
CA PRO A 264 -3.17 -2.25 1.53
C PRO A 264 -2.79 -1.68 0.16
N HIS A 265 -1.64 -2.08 -0.35
CA HIS A 265 -1.11 -1.60 -1.64
C HIS A 265 -2.02 -1.91 -2.84
N LYS A 266 -2.94 -2.88 -2.69
CA LYS A 266 -3.99 -3.19 -3.68
C LYS A 266 -4.91 -2.01 -3.97
N VAL A 267 -5.19 -1.16 -2.96
CA VAL A 267 -6.01 0.05 -3.16
C VAL A 267 -5.32 0.97 -4.16
N SER A 268 -4.05 1.29 -3.90
CA SER A 268 -3.28 2.16 -4.77
C SER A 268 -3.05 1.55 -6.15
N PHE A 269 -2.89 0.24 -6.23
CA PHE A 269 -2.73 -0.50 -7.49
C PHE A 269 -3.95 -0.39 -8.39
N ASN A 270 -5.15 -0.66 -7.86
CA ASN A 270 -6.39 -0.54 -8.61
C ASN A 270 -6.70 0.92 -8.98
N LEU A 271 -6.55 1.86 -8.04
CA LEU A 271 -6.72 3.28 -8.32
C LEU A 271 -5.71 3.77 -9.37
N ARG A 272 -4.47 3.27 -9.37
CA ARG A 272 -3.46 3.61 -10.38
C ARG A 272 -3.84 3.12 -11.78
N ALA A 273 -4.58 2.02 -11.86
CA ALA A 273 -5.20 1.55 -13.10
C ALA A 273 -6.49 2.32 -13.48
N GLY A 274 -6.83 3.39 -12.77
CA GLY A 274 -8.03 4.20 -13.03
C GLY A 274 -9.33 3.57 -12.56
N LEU A 275 -9.27 2.45 -11.82
CA LEU A 275 -10.46 1.74 -11.34
C LEU A 275 -10.93 2.32 -10.00
N PRO A 276 -12.21 2.72 -9.86
CA PRO A 276 -12.83 2.87 -8.56
C PRO A 276 -12.69 1.59 -7.74
N VAL A 277 -12.52 1.72 -6.41
CA VAL A 277 -12.28 0.55 -5.57
C VAL A 277 -13.47 0.20 -4.71
N ILE A 278 -13.70 -1.10 -4.54
CA ILE A 278 -14.60 -1.66 -3.54
C ILE A 278 -13.77 -2.09 -2.35
N VAL A 279 -14.05 -1.50 -1.18
CA VAL A 279 -13.29 -1.75 0.05
C VAL A 279 -14.23 -2.15 1.19
N TRP A 280 -13.71 -2.88 2.15
CA TRP A 280 -14.46 -3.17 3.37
C TRP A 280 -14.69 -1.89 4.19
N LYS A 281 -15.93 -1.64 4.65
CA LYS A 281 -16.32 -0.40 5.37
C LYS A 281 -15.55 -0.16 6.65
N GLU A 282 -15.07 -1.23 7.31
CA GLU A 282 -14.28 -1.14 8.54
C GLU A 282 -12.77 -1.09 8.28
N SER A 283 -12.35 -1.10 7.03
CA SER A 283 -10.95 -0.92 6.67
C SER A 283 -10.45 0.49 6.97
N ALA A 284 -9.18 0.61 7.34
CA ALA A 284 -8.55 1.91 7.61
C ALA A 284 -8.55 2.86 6.39
N VAL A 285 -8.72 2.33 5.20
CA VAL A 285 -8.76 3.13 3.95
C VAL A 285 -10.16 3.58 3.56
N ALA A 286 -11.23 3.00 4.11
CA ALA A 286 -12.60 3.35 3.77
C ALA A 286 -12.92 4.86 3.93
N PRO A 287 -12.49 5.55 5.01
CA PRO A 287 -12.70 7.00 5.14
C PRO A 287 -12.01 7.81 4.02
N ILE A 288 -10.84 7.36 3.55
CA ILE A 288 -10.10 8.03 2.48
C ILE A 288 -10.82 7.84 1.15
N ILE A 289 -11.26 6.61 0.85
CA ILE A 289 -12.01 6.30 -0.37
C ILE A 289 -13.30 7.12 -0.42
N LYS A 290 -14.03 7.22 0.69
CA LYS A 290 -15.23 8.06 0.82
C LYS A 290 -14.90 9.55 0.63
N LYS A 291 -13.83 10.05 1.27
CA LYS A 291 -13.40 11.46 1.16
C LYS A 291 -13.13 11.88 -0.27
N TYR A 292 -12.47 11.02 -1.05
CA TYR A 292 -12.13 11.31 -2.43
C TYR A 292 -13.20 10.87 -3.43
N GLY A 293 -14.20 10.12 -2.99
CA GLY A 293 -15.29 9.62 -3.84
C GLY A 293 -14.82 8.69 -4.96
N CYS A 294 -13.72 7.96 -4.74
CA CYS A 294 -13.09 7.10 -5.75
C CYS A 294 -13.37 5.61 -5.52
N GLY A 295 -14.54 5.27 -4.95
CA GLY A 295 -14.91 3.88 -4.71
C GLY A 295 -16.09 3.75 -3.74
N ILE A 296 -16.41 2.50 -3.42
CA ILE A 296 -17.53 2.08 -2.58
C ILE A 296 -17.01 1.36 -1.35
N ALA A 297 -17.59 1.62 -0.19
CA ALA A 297 -17.29 0.90 1.06
C ALA A 297 -18.50 0.04 1.46
N VAL A 298 -18.29 -1.29 1.54
CA VAL A 298 -19.35 -2.27 1.86
C VAL A 298 -19.04 -3.03 3.15
N GLY A 299 -20.08 -3.44 3.88
CA GLY A 299 -19.97 -4.28 5.05
C GLY A 299 -19.80 -5.75 4.70
N SER A 300 -20.50 -6.18 3.65
CA SER A 300 -20.50 -7.52 3.11
C SER A 300 -20.41 -7.47 1.58
N LEU A 301 -19.74 -8.43 0.95
CA LEU A 301 -19.72 -8.55 -0.51
C LEU A 301 -21.12 -8.87 -1.08
N LYS A 302 -22.02 -9.44 -0.28
CA LYS A 302 -23.42 -9.69 -0.65
C LYS A 302 -24.22 -8.39 -0.87
N GLU A 303 -23.76 -7.26 -0.30
CA GLU A 303 -24.40 -5.96 -0.54
C GLU A 303 -24.25 -5.51 -2.00
N LEU A 304 -23.22 -6.00 -2.70
CA LEU A 304 -22.96 -5.62 -4.09
C LEU A 304 -24.09 -6.01 -5.04
N ASP A 305 -24.77 -7.12 -4.78
CA ASP A 305 -25.93 -7.56 -5.57
C ASP A 305 -27.07 -6.54 -5.58
N ASN A 306 -27.14 -5.70 -4.54
CA ASN A 306 -28.15 -4.64 -4.42
C ASN A 306 -27.60 -3.25 -4.78
N ILE A 307 -26.31 -2.98 -4.56
CA ILE A 307 -25.69 -1.67 -4.78
C ILE A 307 -25.41 -1.47 -6.28
N LEU A 308 -24.79 -2.45 -6.93
CA LEU A 308 -24.33 -2.29 -8.32
C LEU A 308 -25.48 -2.05 -9.32
N PRO A 309 -26.63 -2.76 -9.26
CA PRO A 309 -27.75 -2.49 -10.15
C PRO A 309 -28.44 -1.13 -9.94
N ARG A 310 -28.22 -0.49 -8.78
CA ARG A 310 -28.81 0.82 -8.45
C ARG A 310 -27.85 1.97 -8.70
N LEU A 311 -26.60 1.69 -9.04
CA LEU A 311 -25.61 2.71 -9.33
C LEU A 311 -25.98 3.38 -10.67
N SER A 312 -26.21 4.67 -10.65
CA SER A 312 -26.47 5.41 -11.88
C SER A 312 -25.21 5.53 -12.74
N GLN A 313 -25.37 5.68 -14.04
CA GLN A 313 -24.25 5.91 -14.95
C GLN A 313 -23.49 7.20 -14.60
N GLU A 314 -24.19 8.22 -14.13
CA GLU A 314 -23.61 9.49 -13.69
C GLU A 314 -22.72 9.28 -12.44
N ASP A 315 -23.23 8.61 -11.39
CA ASP A 315 -22.48 8.33 -10.18
C ASP A 315 -21.22 7.46 -10.48
N TYR A 316 -21.36 6.47 -11.37
CA TYR A 316 -20.23 5.64 -11.78
C TYR A 316 -19.18 6.45 -12.55
N SER A 317 -19.59 7.28 -13.51
CA SER A 317 -18.68 8.12 -14.29
C SER A 317 -17.94 9.12 -13.41
N ASP A 318 -18.62 9.73 -12.46
CA ASP A 318 -18.04 10.64 -11.48
C ASP A 318 -16.98 9.92 -10.61
N MET A 319 -17.32 8.71 -10.16
CA MET A 319 -16.42 7.89 -9.35
C MET A 319 -15.19 7.47 -10.14
N GLN A 320 -15.37 7.09 -11.40
CA GLN A 320 -14.26 6.71 -12.30
C GLN A 320 -13.34 7.91 -12.58
N GLU A 321 -13.88 9.10 -12.82
CA GLU A 321 -13.09 10.30 -13.03
C GLU A 321 -12.26 10.64 -11.78
N ARG A 322 -12.85 10.52 -10.59
CA ARG A 322 -12.13 10.71 -9.32
C ARG A 322 -11.05 9.65 -9.10
N ALA A 323 -11.28 8.41 -9.54
CA ALA A 323 -10.26 7.36 -9.50
C ALA A 323 -9.10 7.68 -10.45
N ARG A 324 -9.36 8.23 -11.67
CA ARG A 324 -8.32 8.70 -12.59
C ARG A 324 -7.51 9.86 -12.02
N GLN A 325 -8.15 10.83 -11.38
CA GLN A 325 -7.46 11.92 -10.68
C GLN A 325 -6.58 11.38 -9.55
N MET A 326 -7.06 10.37 -8.82
CA MET A 326 -6.28 9.70 -7.81
C MET A 326 -5.10 8.94 -8.40
N ALA A 327 -5.26 8.27 -9.56
CA ALA A 327 -4.17 7.62 -10.29
C ALA A 327 -3.02 8.59 -10.60
N MET A 328 -3.32 9.81 -11.01
CA MET A 328 -2.31 10.84 -11.27
C MET A 328 -1.57 11.23 -9.97
N ARG A 329 -2.31 11.46 -8.88
CA ARG A 329 -1.71 11.78 -7.56
C ARG A 329 -0.79 10.68 -7.08
N LEU A 330 -1.23 9.43 -7.15
CA LEU A 330 -0.44 8.26 -6.75
C LEU A 330 0.84 8.14 -7.58
N ASN A 331 0.76 8.39 -8.89
CA ASN A 331 1.92 8.34 -9.78
C ASN A 331 2.95 9.44 -9.50
N GLN A 332 2.52 10.57 -8.99
CA GLN A 332 3.36 11.72 -8.66
C GLN A 332 3.99 11.67 -7.26
N GLY A 333 3.70 10.63 -6.46
CA GLY A 333 4.18 10.53 -5.08
C GLY A 333 3.54 11.54 -4.13
N TYR A 334 2.27 11.88 -4.38
CA TYR A 334 1.55 12.95 -3.67
C TYR A 334 1.47 12.71 -2.16
N PHE A 335 1.14 11.50 -1.75
CA PHE A 335 0.93 11.19 -0.33
C PHE A 335 2.24 11.24 0.45
N LEU A 336 3.32 10.71 -0.10
CA LEU A 336 4.63 10.79 0.55
C LEU A 336 5.14 12.23 0.61
N LYS A 337 5.02 13.00 -0.47
CA LYS A 337 5.44 14.39 -0.52
C LYS A 337 4.72 15.22 0.54
N GLU A 338 3.39 15.05 0.66
CA GLU A 338 2.59 15.80 1.63
C GLU A 338 2.90 15.36 3.08
N ALA A 339 3.04 14.06 3.34
CA ALA A 339 3.40 13.56 4.66
C ALA A 339 4.79 14.05 5.11
N LEU A 340 5.76 14.12 4.18
CA LEU A 340 7.09 14.65 4.46
C LEU A 340 7.06 16.17 4.70
N ARG A 341 6.28 16.92 3.91
CA ARG A 341 6.10 18.36 4.12
C ARG A 341 5.60 18.66 5.52
N ILE A 342 4.57 17.91 5.98
CA ILE A 342 4.03 18.06 7.34
C ILE A 342 5.07 17.67 8.39
N ALA A 343 5.76 16.54 8.21
CA ALA A 343 6.77 16.06 9.15
C ALA A 343 7.93 17.05 9.32
N THR A 344 8.45 17.57 8.21
CA THR A 344 9.59 18.52 8.25
C THR A 344 9.22 19.89 8.79
N SER A 345 7.96 20.32 8.60
CA SER A 345 7.46 21.58 9.19
C SER A 345 7.22 21.49 10.69
N SER A 346 7.17 20.29 11.25
CA SER A 346 6.89 20.00 12.66
C SER A 346 8.17 19.75 13.48
N MET A 347 9.34 19.75 12.86
CA MET A 347 10.67 19.49 13.47
C MET A 347 11.52 20.74 13.59
#